data_f07990353c81572285d99df5330674b6
#
_entry.id   f07990353c81572285d99df5330674b6
#
_cell.length_a   1.000
_cell.length_b   1.000
_cell.length_c   1.000
_cell.angle_alpha   90.00
_cell.angle_beta   90.00
_cell.angle_gamma   90.00
#
_symmetry.space_group_name_H-M   'P 1'
#
loop_
_entity.id
_entity.type
_entity.pdbx_description
1 polymer ?
#
loop_
_entity_poly.entity_id
_entity_poly.type
_entity_poly.pdbx_seq_one_letter_code
_entity_poly.pdbx_strand_id
1 'polypeptide(L)'
;VNIINCDIKNRDLEEKHKYYELQLSRLHILEEENQKLREILSISKTVRYNGVFAEVVSRSPSNIYSHFYINKGKKESIREGAPVIVFQNGRYSLIGRVYEVYEDYSKVISITNPELSFMAFMSESKAEGLLTGLKDKGLSLNYIPIKFEAKVGEEVYTSNNSITFPGGIFIGKVMDIYKNASAMNYFEVLVQPEADINRLSYVYVIDYKPLINFGENI
;
A
#
# COMPACT_ATOMS: atom_id res chain seq x y z
N VAL A 1 -59.85 -8.75 -23.99
CA VAL A 1 -59.71 -8.17 -22.60
C VAL A 1 -58.54 -8.81 -21.87
N ASN A 2 -58.18 -10.10 -22.10
CA ASN A 2 -57.09 -10.77 -21.37
C ASN A 2 -55.68 -10.38 -21.80
N ILE A 3 -55.43 -9.97 -23.04
CA ILE A 3 -54.11 -9.66 -23.57
C ILE A 3 -53.59 -8.32 -23.03
N ILE A 4 -54.44 -7.30 -22.99
CA ILE A 4 -54.06 -5.97 -22.47
C ILE A 4 -53.71 -6.03 -20.96
N ASN A 5 -54.39 -6.84 -20.17
CA ASN A 5 -54.07 -7.07 -18.77
C ASN A 5 -52.75 -7.84 -18.57
N CYS A 6 -52.36 -8.67 -19.51
CA CYS A 6 -51.10 -9.40 -19.49
C CYS A 6 -49.90 -8.46 -19.77
N ASP A 7 -50.06 -7.54 -20.73
CA ASP A 7 -49.03 -6.57 -21.09
C ASP A 7 -48.79 -5.54 -19.94
N ILE A 8 -49.85 -5.10 -19.30
CA ILE A 8 -49.75 -4.18 -18.13
C ILE A 8 -49.05 -4.88 -16.96
N LYS A 9 -49.40 -6.13 -16.68
CA LYS A 9 -48.73 -6.92 -15.64
C LYS A 9 -47.27 -7.21 -15.95
N ASN A 10 -46.92 -7.45 -17.21
CA ASN A 10 -45.55 -7.67 -17.62
C ASN A 10 -44.71 -6.41 -17.43
N ARG A 11 -45.22 -5.23 -17.80
CA ARG A 11 -44.54 -3.95 -17.56
C ARG A 11 -44.31 -3.66 -16.10
N ASP A 12 -45.33 -3.89 -15.25
CA ASP A 12 -45.22 -3.72 -13.78
C ASP A 12 -44.19 -4.69 -13.17
N LEU A 13 -44.11 -5.91 -13.68
CA LEU A 13 -43.07 -6.88 -13.27
C LEU A 13 -41.69 -6.47 -13.73
N GLU A 14 -41.52 -5.95 -14.93
CA GLU A 14 -40.21 -5.45 -15.44
C GLU A 14 -39.73 -4.23 -14.65
N GLU A 15 -40.63 -3.30 -14.32
CA GLU A 15 -40.31 -2.14 -13.47
C GLU A 15 -39.88 -2.58 -12.07
N LYS A 16 -40.60 -3.52 -11.46
CA LYS A 16 -40.25 -4.11 -10.17
C LYS A 16 -38.90 -4.86 -10.23
N HIS A 17 -38.66 -5.59 -11.29
CA HIS A 17 -37.38 -6.28 -11.50
C HIS A 17 -36.21 -5.29 -11.53
N LYS A 18 -36.29 -4.24 -12.34
CA LYS A 18 -35.28 -3.17 -12.38
C LYS A 18 -35.09 -2.49 -11.04
N TYR A 19 -36.19 -2.25 -10.31
CA TYR A 19 -36.09 -1.67 -8.98
C TYR A 19 -35.35 -2.60 -8.01
N TYR A 20 -35.64 -3.90 -8.02
CA TYR A 20 -34.94 -4.87 -7.17
C TYR A 20 -33.47 -5.06 -7.57
N GLU A 21 -33.14 -5.04 -8.83
CA GLU A 21 -31.73 -5.08 -9.31
C GLU A 21 -30.94 -3.87 -8.80
N LEU A 22 -31.53 -2.67 -8.84
CA LEU A 22 -30.90 -1.47 -8.28
C LEU A 22 -30.72 -1.57 -6.76
N GLN A 23 -31.69 -2.13 -6.04
CA GLN A 23 -31.56 -2.31 -4.59
C GLN A 23 -30.49 -3.36 -4.24
N LEU A 24 -30.39 -4.45 -4.97
CA LEU A 24 -29.36 -5.47 -4.81
C LEU A 24 -27.97 -4.89 -5.08
N SER A 25 -27.81 -4.11 -6.14
CA SER A 25 -26.56 -3.43 -6.45
C SER A 25 -26.16 -2.46 -5.32
N ARG A 26 -27.12 -1.71 -4.79
CA ARG A 26 -26.88 -0.80 -3.66
C ARG A 26 -26.48 -1.54 -2.38
N LEU A 27 -27.15 -2.67 -2.09
CA LEU A 27 -26.79 -3.51 -0.96
C LEU A 27 -25.37 -4.05 -1.09
N HIS A 28 -24.98 -4.50 -2.26
CA HIS A 28 -23.62 -4.99 -2.51
C HIS A 28 -22.56 -3.91 -2.27
N ILE A 29 -22.79 -2.69 -2.75
CA ILE A 29 -21.91 -1.53 -2.50
C ILE A 29 -21.80 -1.24 -1.00
N LEU A 30 -22.93 -1.25 -0.27
CA LEU A 30 -22.95 -1.00 1.18
C LEU A 30 -22.25 -2.12 1.98
N GLU A 31 -22.36 -3.36 1.54
CA GLU A 31 -21.65 -4.49 2.15
C GLU A 31 -20.13 -4.38 1.95
N GLU A 32 -19.69 -4.02 0.73
CA GLU A 32 -18.28 -3.76 0.46
C GLU A 32 -17.73 -2.59 1.29
N GLU A 33 -18.51 -1.50 1.39
CA GLU A 33 -18.14 -0.35 2.21
C GLU A 33 -18.05 -0.72 3.71
N ASN A 34 -19.04 -1.49 4.21
CA ASN A 34 -19.02 -1.97 5.59
C ASN A 34 -17.83 -2.88 5.89
N GLN A 35 -17.48 -3.76 4.95
CA GLN A 35 -16.30 -4.61 5.07
C GLN A 35 -15.02 -3.77 5.11
N LYS A 36 -14.87 -2.79 4.22
CA LYS A 36 -13.76 -1.84 4.21
C LYS A 36 -13.67 -1.05 5.53
N LEU A 37 -14.80 -0.56 6.04
CA LEU A 37 -14.84 0.14 7.32
C LEU A 37 -14.43 -0.76 8.51
N ARG A 38 -14.82 -2.02 8.50
CA ARG A 38 -14.37 -3.00 9.52
C ARG A 38 -12.88 -3.27 9.45
N GLU A 39 -12.31 -3.38 8.25
CA GLU A 39 -10.87 -3.51 8.04
C GLU A 39 -10.14 -2.27 8.58
N ILE A 40 -10.61 -1.07 8.26
CA ILE A 40 -10.11 0.21 8.78
C ILE A 40 -10.13 0.24 10.32
N LEU A 41 -11.24 -0.14 10.93
CA LEU A 41 -11.37 -0.19 12.40
C LEU A 41 -10.41 -1.22 13.03
N SER A 42 -10.15 -2.34 12.36
CA SER A 42 -9.20 -3.34 12.85
C SER A 42 -7.76 -2.84 12.78
N ILE A 43 -7.40 -2.06 11.76
CA ILE A 43 -6.08 -1.42 11.64
C ILE A 43 -5.83 -0.51 12.84
N SER A 44 -6.77 0.37 13.19
CA SER A 44 -6.59 1.33 14.29
C SER A 44 -6.33 0.66 15.63
N LYS A 45 -6.76 -0.59 15.82
CA LYS A 45 -6.52 -1.38 17.04
C LYS A 45 -5.19 -2.15 17.02
N THR A 46 -4.65 -2.41 15.84
CA THR A 46 -3.48 -3.30 15.65
C THR A 46 -2.19 -2.52 15.40
N VAL A 47 -2.30 -1.31 14.84
CA VAL A 47 -1.14 -0.47 14.54
C VAL A 47 -0.64 0.20 15.82
N ARG A 48 0.67 0.03 16.12
CA ARG A 48 1.34 0.63 17.27
C ARG A 48 1.44 2.15 17.22
N TYR A 49 1.15 2.75 16.08
CA TYR A 49 1.34 4.17 15.82
C TYR A 49 -0.01 4.85 15.60
N ASN A 50 -0.16 6.04 16.15
CA ASN A 50 -1.28 6.92 15.80
C ASN A 50 -1.17 7.33 14.33
N GLY A 51 -2.28 7.69 13.72
CA GLY A 51 -2.29 8.12 12.34
C GLY A 51 -3.68 8.48 11.83
N VAL A 52 -3.76 8.72 10.53
CA VAL A 52 -4.97 9.19 9.86
C VAL A 52 -5.32 8.28 8.70
N PHE A 53 -6.59 7.89 8.60
CA PHE A 53 -7.12 7.24 7.40
C PHE A 53 -7.30 8.24 6.28
N ALA A 54 -6.90 7.84 5.07
CA ALA A 54 -7.04 8.65 3.87
C ALA A 54 -7.54 7.79 2.71
N GLU A 55 -8.27 8.40 1.81
CA GLU A 55 -8.72 7.82 0.57
C GLU A 55 -7.73 8.14 -0.56
N VAL A 56 -7.47 7.18 -1.43
CA VAL A 56 -6.67 7.39 -2.63
C VAL A 56 -7.56 8.01 -3.70
N VAL A 57 -7.36 9.30 -3.96
CA VAL A 57 -8.22 10.09 -4.86
C VAL A 57 -7.72 10.16 -6.30
N SER A 58 -6.43 9.97 -6.51
CA SER A 58 -5.86 10.00 -7.86
C SER A 58 -4.56 9.19 -7.95
N ARG A 59 -4.31 8.63 -9.14
CA ARG A 59 -3.06 7.98 -9.51
C ARG A 59 -2.55 8.63 -10.79
N SER A 60 -1.24 8.73 -10.94
CA SER A 60 -0.67 9.24 -12.19
C SER A 60 -0.88 8.23 -13.32
N PRO A 61 -1.61 8.55 -14.39
CA PRO A 61 -1.84 7.61 -15.50
C PRO A 61 -0.56 7.19 -16.22
N SER A 62 0.44 8.07 -16.25
CA SER A 62 1.73 7.85 -16.91
C SER A 62 2.75 7.12 -16.04
N ASN A 63 2.53 7.04 -14.74
CA ASN A 63 3.47 6.42 -13.79
C ASN A 63 2.77 5.92 -12.52
N ILE A 64 1.89 4.94 -12.71
CA ILE A 64 1.04 4.33 -11.66
C ILE A 64 1.88 3.79 -10.49
N TYR A 65 3.09 3.33 -10.77
CA TYR A 65 4.00 2.76 -9.77
C TYR A 65 4.82 3.80 -9.00
N SER A 66 4.69 5.08 -9.34
CA SER A 66 5.56 6.12 -8.80
C SER A 66 4.92 6.92 -7.69
N HIS A 67 3.75 7.51 -7.95
CA HIS A 67 3.07 8.40 -7.04
C HIS A 67 1.56 8.22 -7.10
N PHE A 68 0.91 8.48 -5.96
CA PHE A 68 -0.55 8.59 -5.87
C PHE A 68 -0.92 9.72 -4.90
N TYR A 69 -2.18 10.14 -4.93
CA TYR A 69 -2.68 11.24 -4.11
C TYR A 69 -3.73 10.74 -3.12
N ILE A 70 -3.70 11.31 -1.93
CA ILE A 70 -4.64 11.02 -0.84
C ILE A 70 -5.39 12.28 -0.42
N ASN A 71 -6.66 12.15 0.01
CA ASN A 71 -7.55 13.25 0.40
C ASN A 71 -7.32 13.79 1.82
N LYS A 72 -6.08 13.74 2.30
CA LYS A 72 -5.68 14.26 3.60
C LYS A 72 -4.39 15.08 3.46
N GLY A 73 -4.32 16.20 4.18
CA GLY A 73 -3.23 17.14 4.06
C GLY A 73 -2.82 17.77 5.40
N LYS A 74 -2.41 19.03 5.36
CA LYS A 74 -2.00 19.79 6.55
C LYS A 74 -3.11 19.94 7.58
N LYS A 75 -4.37 20.04 7.15
CA LYS A 75 -5.53 20.15 8.04
C LYS A 75 -5.65 18.96 8.99
N GLU A 76 -5.25 17.78 8.58
CA GLU A 76 -5.23 16.59 9.41
C GLU A 76 -3.85 16.31 10.02
N SER A 77 -2.97 17.32 10.03
CA SER A 77 -1.61 17.21 10.58
C SER A 77 -0.72 16.18 9.88
N ILE A 78 -0.99 15.88 8.62
CA ILE A 78 -0.11 15.05 7.78
C ILE A 78 1.22 15.79 7.61
N ARG A 79 2.33 15.04 7.66
CA ARG A 79 3.69 15.56 7.50
C ARG A 79 4.41 14.85 6.37
N GLU A 80 5.33 15.57 5.74
CA GLU A 80 6.26 14.97 4.78
C GLU A 80 7.13 13.91 5.47
N GLY A 81 7.40 12.84 4.74
CA GLY A 81 8.13 11.69 5.27
C GLY A 81 7.28 10.68 6.05
N ALA A 82 6.01 10.98 6.36
CA ALA A 82 5.13 10.08 7.09
C ALA A 82 4.93 8.75 6.33
N PRO A 83 5.09 7.58 6.99
CA PRO A 83 4.86 6.28 6.38
C PRO A 83 3.39 6.09 6.01
N VAL A 84 3.16 5.45 4.88
CA VAL A 84 1.82 5.10 4.40
C VAL A 84 1.71 3.59 4.31
N ILE A 85 0.73 3.03 5.00
CA ILE A 85 0.47 1.58 5.06
C ILE A 85 -0.94 1.25 4.59
N VAL A 86 -1.15 0.00 4.25
CA VAL A 86 -2.47 -0.56 3.93
C VAL A 86 -2.69 -1.86 4.70
N PHE A 87 -3.94 -2.17 4.96
CA PHE A 87 -4.33 -3.46 5.52
C PHE A 87 -4.87 -4.36 4.40
N GLN A 88 -4.16 -5.44 4.12
CA GLN A 88 -4.54 -6.47 3.17
C GLN A 88 -4.14 -7.84 3.70
N ASN A 89 -4.89 -8.87 3.37
CA ASN A 89 -4.60 -10.26 3.75
C ASN A 89 -4.38 -10.48 5.26
N GLY A 90 -5.10 -9.72 6.12
CA GLY A 90 -5.03 -9.86 7.57
C GLY A 90 -3.83 -9.17 8.24
N ARG A 91 -3.02 -8.41 7.49
CA ARG A 91 -1.87 -7.65 8.01
C ARG A 91 -1.74 -6.28 7.38
N TYR A 92 -1.02 -5.39 8.03
CA TYR A 92 -0.65 -4.10 7.46
C TYR A 92 0.71 -4.19 6.78
N SER A 93 0.84 -3.55 5.61
CA SER A 93 2.06 -3.50 4.83
C SER A 93 2.39 -2.10 4.36
N LEU A 94 3.68 -1.82 4.20
CA LEU A 94 4.19 -0.56 3.70
C LEU A 94 3.88 -0.41 2.21
N ILE A 95 3.38 0.76 1.81
CA ILE A 95 3.11 1.08 0.40
C ILE A 95 3.82 2.33 -0.08
N GLY A 96 4.28 3.18 0.83
CA GLY A 96 4.96 4.41 0.47
C GLY A 96 5.21 5.33 1.65
N ARG A 97 5.57 6.55 1.33
CA ARG A 97 5.64 7.66 2.28
C ARG A 97 5.08 8.93 1.66
N VAL A 98 4.62 9.84 2.50
CA VAL A 98 4.20 11.18 2.07
C VAL A 98 5.41 11.92 1.51
N TYR A 99 5.28 12.41 0.28
CA TYR A 99 6.33 13.11 -0.47
C TYR A 99 6.15 14.61 -0.40
N GLU A 100 4.93 15.10 -0.66
CA GLU A 100 4.54 16.51 -0.58
C GLU A 100 3.20 16.63 0.14
N VAL A 101 3.03 17.70 0.95
CA VAL A 101 1.79 17.96 1.70
C VAL A 101 1.19 19.29 1.30
N TYR A 102 -0.06 19.27 0.87
CA TYR A 102 -0.89 20.41 0.56
C TYR A 102 -1.97 20.62 1.64
N GLU A 103 -2.82 21.64 1.52
CA GLU A 103 -3.82 21.94 2.56
C GLU A 103 -4.82 20.79 2.77
N ASP A 104 -5.41 20.27 1.68
CA ASP A 104 -6.51 19.30 1.71
C ASP A 104 -6.12 17.91 1.17
N TYR A 105 -4.92 17.76 0.62
CA TYR A 105 -4.43 16.50 0.04
C TYR A 105 -2.92 16.36 0.18
N SER A 106 -2.43 15.17 -0.05
CA SER A 106 -0.99 14.90 -0.07
C SER A 106 -0.62 13.99 -1.23
N LYS A 107 0.61 14.15 -1.70
CA LYS A 107 1.23 13.27 -2.69
C LYS A 107 2.08 12.24 -1.97
N VAL A 108 1.91 10.99 -2.32
CA VAL A 108 2.63 9.85 -1.74
C VAL A 108 3.54 9.25 -2.80
N ILE A 109 4.81 9.04 -2.44
CA ILE A 109 5.76 8.26 -3.25
C ILE A 109 5.62 6.78 -2.87
N SER A 110 5.45 5.93 -3.88
CA SER A 110 5.34 4.48 -3.70
C SER A 110 6.67 3.83 -3.34
N ILE A 111 6.63 2.71 -2.60
CA ILE A 111 7.83 1.87 -2.36
C ILE A 111 8.40 1.28 -3.66
N THR A 112 7.61 1.17 -4.72
CA THR A 112 8.05 0.68 -6.03
C THR A 112 8.73 1.75 -6.88
N ASN A 113 8.72 3.03 -6.43
CA ASN A 113 9.46 4.10 -7.11
C ASN A 113 10.97 3.94 -6.90
N PRO A 114 11.79 3.96 -7.98
CA PRO A 114 13.26 3.88 -7.87
C PRO A 114 13.93 5.00 -7.07
N GLU A 115 13.26 6.14 -6.91
CA GLU A 115 13.76 7.26 -6.11
C GLU A 115 13.63 7.02 -4.60
N LEU A 116 12.83 6.04 -4.18
CA LEU A 116 12.66 5.69 -2.78
C LEU A 116 13.53 4.49 -2.41
N SER A 117 14.51 4.73 -1.55
CA SER A 117 15.39 3.69 -1.01
C SER A 117 15.45 3.78 0.52
N PHE A 118 15.45 2.64 1.19
CA PHE A 118 15.51 2.57 2.65
C PHE A 118 16.02 1.20 3.12
N MET A 119 16.46 1.13 4.38
CA MET A 119 16.95 -0.12 4.97
C MET A 119 15.81 -1.07 5.30
N ALA A 120 15.95 -2.31 4.86
CA ALA A 120 15.03 -3.42 5.12
C ALA A 120 15.79 -4.67 5.53
N PHE A 121 15.11 -5.60 6.18
CA PHE A 121 15.71 -6.88 6.59
C PHE A 121 14.78 -8.07 6.28
N MET A 122 15.38 -9.23 6.11
CA MET A 122 14.69 -10.50 5.94
C MET A 122 14.48 -11.17 7.31
N SER A 123 13.30 -11.75 7.52
CA SER A 123 12.83 -12.19 8.84
C SER A 123 13.56 -13.41 9.41
N GLU A 124 13.97 -14.37 8.57
CA GLU A 124 14.65 -15.61 9.00
C GLU A 124 16.15 -15.41 9.07
N SER A 125 16.76 -15.01 7.95
CA SER A 125 18.20 -14.81 7.82
C SER A 125 18.74 -13.64 8.63
N LYS A 126 17.85 -12.67 9.05
CA LYS A 126 18.23 -11.39 9.68
C LYS A 126 19.17 -10.52 8.86
N ALA A 127 19.33 -10.84 7.60
CA ALA A 127 20.17 -10.06 6.70
C ALA A 127 19.48 -8.74 6.36
N GLU A 128 20.23 -7.66 6.47
CA GLU A 128 19.82 -6.30 6.11
C GLU A 128 20.43 -5.89 4.78
N GLY A 129 19.69 -5.05 4.06
CA GLY A 129 20.13 -4.46 2.80
C GLY A 129 19.39 -3.17 2.49
N LEU A 130 19.78 -2.53 1.40
CA LEU A 130 19.11 -1.35 0.86
C LEU A 130 17.99 -1.79 -0.09
N LEU A 131 16.74 -1.53 0.29
CA LEU A 131 15.57 -1.79 -0.54
C LEU A 131 15.31 -0.60 -1.47
N THR A 132 15.13 -0.89 -2.75
CA THR A 132 14.86 0.12 -3.80
C THR A 132 13.74 -0.36 -4.70
N GLY A 133 12.88 0.55 -5.16
CA GLY A 133 11.79 0.24 -6.09
C GLY A 133 12.29 -0.08 -7.50
N LEU A 134 11.64 -1.03 -8.17
CA LEU A 134 11.89 -1.42 -9.57
C LEU A 134 10.67 -1.19 -10.48
N LYS A 135 9.77 -0.27 -10.09
CA LYS A 135 8.50 -0.02 -10.76
C LYS A 135 7.61 -1.28 -10.77
N ASP A 136 7.18 -1.71 -11.95
CA ASP A 136 6.33 -2.89 -12.19
C ASP A 136 7.01 -4.23 -11.83
N LYS A 137 8.33 -4.24 -11.72
CA LYS A 137 9.12 -5.45 -11.39
C LYS A 137 9.21 -5.76 -9.90
N GLY A 138 8.59 -4.95 -9.04
CA GLY A 138 8.66 -5.13 -7.59
C GLY A 138 9.74 -4.30 -6.92
N LEU A 139 10.52 -4.91 -6.03
CA LEU A 139 11.54 -4.25 -5.21
C LEU A 139 12.85 -5.06 -5.28
N SER A 140 13.98 -4.37 -5.20
CA SER A 140 15.29 -5.00 -5.06
C SER A 140 15.88 -4.71 -3.68
N LEU A 141 16.26 -5.75 -2.96
CA LEU A 141 17.01 -5.66 -1.72
C LEU A 141 18.48 -5.97 -2.01
N ASN A 142 19.30 -4.93 -1.96
CA ASN A 142 20.69 -4.92 -2.42
C ASN A 142 21.68 -4.94 -1.25
N TYR A 143 22.94 -5.24 -1.57
CA TYR A 143 24.09 -5.22 -0.64
C TYR A 143 23.96 -6.21 0.52
N ILE A 144 23.34 -7.38 0.27
CA ILE A 144 23.23 -8.43 1.28
C ILE A 144 24.55 -9.23 1.31
N PRO A 145 25.27 -9.28 2.44
CA PRO A 145 26.52 -10.01 2.53
C PRO A 145 26.34 -11.52 2.26
N ILE A 146 27.23 -12.12 1.50
CA ILE A 146 27.17 -13.53 1.09
C ILE A 146 27.18 -14.56 2.25
N LYS A 147 27.56 -14.13 3.46
CA LYS A 147 27.49 -14.95 4.66
C LYS A 147 26.06 -15.28 5.11
N PHE A 148 25.07 -14.56 4.61
CA PHE A 148 23.65 -14.81 4.91
C PHE A 148 23.03 -15.71 3.84
N GLU A 149 22.12 -16.56 4.25
CA GLU A 149 21.36 -17.43 3.37
C GLU A 149 19.93 -16.91 3.25
N ALA A 150 19.60 -16.31 2.11
CA ALA A 150 18.22 -15.92 1.79
C ALA A 150 17.45 -17.12 1.24
N LYS A 151 16.14 -17.14 1.49
CA LYS A 151 15.22 -18.16 0.98
C LYS A 151 14.06 -17.50 0.23
N VAL A 152 13.65 -18.12 -0.87
CA VAL A 152 12.41 -17.72 -1.55
C VAL A 152 11.21 -17.91 -0.61
N GLY A 153 10.32 -16.92 -0.55
CA GLY A 153 9.18 -16.88 0.36
C GLY A 153 9.46 -16.24 1.72
N GLU A 154 10.73 -15.96 2.05
CA GLU A 154 11.11 -15.27 3.29
C GLU A 154 10.48 -13.86 3.35
N GLU A 155 9.97 -13.49 4.50
CA GLU A 155 9.31 -12.20 4.70
C GLU A 155 10.32 -11.06 4.89
N VAL A 156 10.00 -9.88 4.31
CA VAL A 156 10.83 -8.68 4.35
C VAL A 156 10.11 -7.59 5.10
N TYR A 157 10.85 -6.91 6.00
CA TYR A 157 10.34 -5.85 6.87
C TYR A 157 11.25 -4.62 6.83
N THR A 158 10.71 -3.45 7.19
CA THR A 158 11.52 -2.26 7.43
C THR A 158 12.49 -2.50 8.58
N SER A 159 13.75 -2.08 8.42
CA SER A 159 14.78 -2.20 9.46
C SER A 159 14.62 -1.14 10.54
N ASN A 160 14.98 -1.48 11.79
CA ASN A 160 15.15 -0.51 12.86
C ASN A 160 16.30 0.50 12.60
N ASN A 161 17.22 0.16 11.71
CA ASN A 161 18.29 1.04 11.24
C ASN A 161 17.84 1.98 10.10
N SER A 162 16.58 1.90 9.69
CA SER A 162 16.01 2.82 8.70
C SER A 162 15.79 4.19 9.36
N ILE A 163 16.34 5.23 8.73
CA ILE A 163 16.08 6.62 9.15
C ILE A 163 14.76 7.16 8.59
N THR A 164 14.19 6.48 7.59
CA THR A 164 12.99 6.91 6.85
C THR A 164 11.72 6.32 7.45
N PHE A 165 11.76 5.07 7.90
CA PHE A 165 10.60 4.33 8.38
C PHE A 165 10.84 3.73 9.76
N PRO A 166 9.80 3.61 10.60
CA PRO A 166 9.89 2.80 11.80
C PRO A 166 10.15 1.34 11.43
N GLY A 167 10.91 0.62 12.23
CA GLY A 167 11.21 -0.77 11.99
C GLY A 167 10.02 -1.71 12.22
N GLY A 168 10.03 -2.85 11.54
CA GLY A 168 9.07 -3.93 11.72
C GLY A 168 7.76 -3.78 10.94
N ILE A 169 7.68 -2.86 9.98
CA ILE A 169 6.54 -2.81 9.03
C ILE A 169 6.79 -3.83 7.93
N PHE A 170 5.81 -4.69 7.69
CA PHE A 170 5.88 -5.68 6.62
C PHE A 170 5.90 -5.02 5.24
N ILE A 171 6.69 -5.57 4.32
CA ILE A 171 6.85 -5.06 2.96
C ILE A 171 6.33 -6.07 1.95
N GLY A 172 6.80 -7.30 2.05
CA GLY A 172 6.51 -8.35 1.09
C GLY A 172 7.36 -9.60 1.32
N LYS A 173 7.52 -10.41 0.27
CA LYS A 173 8.25 -11.69 0.34
C LYS A 173 9.32 -11.76 -0.73
N VAL A 174 10.39 -12.49 -0.41
CA VAL A 174 11.43 -12.83 -1.37
C VAL A 174 10.85 -13.66 -2.50
N MET A 175 11.00 -13.16 -3.73
CA MET A 175 10.55 -13.82 -4.95
C MET A 175 11.67 -14.57 -5.66
N ASP A 176 12.87 -13.97 -5.69
CA ASP A 176 14.04 -14.57 -6.35
C ASP A 176 15.35 -14.04 -5.72
N ILE A 177 16.46 -14.75 -5.97
CA ILE A 177 17.78 -14.45 -5.38
C ILE A 177 18.82 -14.42 -6.49
N TYR A 178 19.47 -13.28 -6.67
CA TYR A 178 20.48 -13.05 -7.70
C TYR A 178 21.88 -12.99 -7.09
N LYS A 179 22.64 -14.06 -7.26
CA LYS A 179 24.07 -14.09 -6.91
C LYS A 179 24.86 -13.52 -8.08
N ASN A 180 25.21 -12.24 -8.03
CA ASN A 180 26.00 -11.61 -9.08
C ASN A 180 27.47 -12.05 -8.97
N ALA A 181 27.98 -12.74 -10.00
CA ALA A 181 29.36 -13.21 -10.04
C ALA A 181 30.40 -12.06 -10.00
N SER A 182 30.01 -10.84 -10.36
CA SER A 182 30.86 -9.65 -10.32
C SER A 182 30.90 -8.96 -8.95
N ALA A 183 29.94 -9.24 -8.06
CA ALA A 183 29.89 -8.68 -6.71
C ALA A 183 30.41 -9.73 -5.71
N MET A 184 31.74 -9.78 -5.54
CA MET A 184 32.41 -10.83 -4.77
C MET A 184 31.91 -11.06 -3.33
N ASN A 185 31.21 -10.08 -2.71
CA ASN A 185 30.85 -10.13 -1.29
C ASN A 185 29.36 -9.90 -0.99
N TYR A 186 28.56 -9.60 -2.02
CA TYR A 186 27.14 -9.26 -1.85
C TYR A 186 26.27 -9.96 -2.89
N PHE A 187 25.03 -10.19 -2.55
CA PHE A 187 23.99 -10.63 -3.48
C PHE A 187 22.77 -9.72 -3.41
N GLU A 188 21.88 -9.87 -4.36
CA GLU A 188 20.65 -9.11 -4.52
C GLU A 188 19.46 -10.05 -4.42
N VAL A 189 18.36 -9.56 -3.84
CA VAL A 189 17.11 -10.30 -3.69
C VAL A 189 15.98 -9.51 -4.32
N LEU A 190 15.23 -10.15 -5.19
CA LEU A 190 13.98 -9.60 -5.70
C LEU A 190 12.86 -9.84 -4.69
N VAL A 191 12.14 -8.77 -4.33
CA VAL A 191 11.05 -8.80 -3.35
C VAL A 191 9.74 -8.44 -4.03
N GLN A 192 8.74 -9.31 -3.89
CA GLN A 192 7.37 -9.03 -4.29
C GLN A 192 6.68 -8.26 -3.18
N PRO A 193 6.24 -7.00 -3.41
CA PRO A 193 5.47 -6.27 -2.42
C PRO A 193 4.12 -6.96 -2.16
N GLU A 194 3.66 -6.93 -0.91
CA GLU A 194 2.37 -7.52 -0.52
C GLU A 194 1.20 -6.75 -1.12
N ALA A 195 1.28 -5.43 -1.10
CA ALA A 195 0.19 -4.57 -1.54
C ALA A 195 0.27 -4.25 -3.03
N ASP A 196 -0.84 -4.45 -3.73
CA ASP A 196 -1.04 -3.95 -5.09
C ASP A 196 -1.55 -2.50 -5.06
N ILE A 197 -0.65 -1.56 -5.36
CA ILE A 197 -0.94 -0.12 -5.39
C ILE A 197 -2.10 0.23 -6.32
N ASN A 198 -2.32 -0.57 -7.38
CA ASN A 198 -3.39 -0.30 -8.36
C ASN A 198 -4.80 -0.54 -7.81
N ARG A 199 -4.91 -1.31 -6.73
CA ARG A 199 -6.20 -1.70 -6.12
C ARG A 199 -6.51 -1.00 -4.81
N LEU A 200 -5.67 -0.06 -4.37
CA LEU A 200 -5.86 0.64 -3.11
C LEU A 200 -6.98 1.68 -3.22
N SER A 201 -7.95 1.61 -2.33
CA SER A 201 -8.97 2.66 -2.14
C SER A 201 -8.70 3.49 -0.90
N TYR A 202 -8.21 2.86 0.18
CA TYR A 202 -7.93 3.50 1.45
C TYR A 202 -6.53 3.12 1.94
N VAL A 203 -5.91 4.05 2.64
CA VAL A 203 -4.58 3.92 3.24
C VAL A 203 -4.58 4.50 4.64
N TYR A 204 -3.59 4.14 5.44
CA TYR A 204 -3.35 4.70 6.75
C TYR A 204 -2.01 5.41 6.78
N VAL A 205 -2.02 6.70 7.10
CA VAL A 205 -0.81 7.52 7.24
C VAL A 205 -0.41 7.52 8.70
N ILE A 206 0.77 6.99 9.01
CA ILE A 206 1.29 6.87 10.37
C ILE A 206 1.82 8.24 10.82
N ASP A 207 1.45 8.69 12.02
CA ASP A 207 2.08 9.85 12.65
C ASP A 207 3.47 9.43 13.19
N TYR A 208 4.44 9.47 12.32
CA TYR A 208 5.84 9.16 12.59
C TYR A 208 6.72 10.32 12.17
N LYS A 209 7.61 10.73 13.07
CA LYS A 209 8.62 11.74 12.76
C LYS A 209 9.94 11.01 12.50
N PRO A 210 10.44 11.02 11.25
CA PRO A 210 11.75 10.44 10.95
C PRO A 210 12.84 11.13 11.73
N LEU A 211 13.90 10.37 12.06
CA LEU A 211 15.03 10.87 12.85
C LEU A 211 15.84 11.96 12.12
N ILE A 212 15.73 12.03 10.80
CA ILE A 212 16.40 13.02 9.95
C ILE A 212 15.38 13.59 8.96
N ASN A 213 15.18 14.91 8.98
CA ASN A 213 14.43 15.64 7.96
C ASN A 213 15.35 15.87 6.75
N PHE A 214 15.09 15.21 5.64
CA PHE A 214 15.83 15.41 4.37
C PHE A 214 15.46 16.73 3.65
N GLY A 215 14.64 17.59 4.23
CA GLY A 215 14.11 18.81 3.61
C GLY A 215 14.69 20.15 4.08
N GLU A 216 15.62 20.19 5.02
CA GLU A 216 16.12 21.46 5.57
C GLU A 216 17.57 21.84 5.22
N ASN A 217 18.21 21.25 4.20
CA ASN A 217 19.48 21.76 3.72
C ASN A 217 19.69 21.41 2.24
N ILE A 218 19.30 22.29 1.34
CA ILE A 218 20.07 22.75 0.17
C ILE A 218 19.59 24.15 -0.17
#